data_19d599c9bdbb2ad0969a77be90ac884f
#
_entry.id   19d599c9bdbb2ad0969a77be90ac884f
#
_cell.length_a   1.000
_cell.length_b   1.000
_cell.length_c   1.000
_cell.angle_alpha   90.00
_cell.angle_beta   90.00
_cell.angle_gamma   90.00
#
_symmetry.space_group_name_H-M   'P 1'
#
loop_
_entity.id
_entity.type
_entity.pdbx_description
1 polymer ?
#
loop_
_entity_poly.entity_id
_entity_poly.type
_entity_poly.pdbx_seq_one_letter_code
_entity_poly.pdbx_strand_id
1 'polypeptide(L)'
;MRSLLSRLDRFFVASPDPARVGWLREWTYAHRGLHGEGRVENSPAAFRAAVEEGLGIECDLQRSLDDWPMVFHDWDFARLLGSTDQGERRTRAQWQALHYADGEAPIDLAALLEIVAGRVPLLIEVKSKPRYDVTRTCRRVVDALEGYAGPHAVMSFDPRVSRWFKQHSPMTVRGLVMREDSKGHTQSEISRHLALWAAQPDFLAYHVHALPNRMVTAARTAGLPVLTWTVSSPDLRERARQYADAPIAEGAGLP
;
A
#
# COMPACT_ATOMS: atom_id res chain seq x y z
N MET A 1 9.35 28.58 -7.03
CA MET A 1 8.28 29.18 -6.18
C MET A 1 7.36 28.06 -5.68
N ARG A 2 7.11 27.98 -4.35
CA ARG A 2 6.10 27.06 -3.80
C ARG A 2 4.71 27.59 -4.16
N SER A 3 3.77 26.73 -4.60
CA SER A 3 2.39 27.14 -4.84
C SER A 3 1.73 27.58 -3.53
N LEU A 4 0.67 28.39 -3.62
CA LEU A 4 -0.11 28.80 -2.44
C LEU A 4 -0.63 27.57 -1.70
N LEU A 5 -1.09 26.55 -2.43
CA LEU A 5 -1.58 25.29 -1.87
C LEU A 5 -0.50 24.55 -1.08
N SER A 6 0.73 24.47 -1.61
CA SER A 6 1.86 23.83 -0.88
C SER A 6 2.26 24.58 0.40
N ARG A 7 1.91 25.88 0.53
CA ARG A 7 2.08 26.61 1.79
C ARG A 7 1.01 26.20 2.81
N LEU A 8 -0.22 25.98 2.34
CA LEU A 8 -1.33 25.55 3.18
C LEU A 8 -1.14 24.11 3.70
N ASP A 9 -0.45 23.24 2.96
CA ASP A 9 -0.17 21.86 3.41
C ASP A 9 0.42 21.82 4.81
N ARG A 10 1.30 22.76 5.16
CA ARG A 10 1.95 22.81 6.48
C ARG A 10 0.99 23.08 7.65
N PHE A 11 -0.19 23.64 7.38
CA PHE A 11 -1.22 23.87 8.39
C PHE A 11 -2.12 22.65 8.56
N PHE A 12 -2.30 21.85 7.50
CA PHE A 12 -3.22 20.73 7.48
C PHE A 12 -2.54 19.37 7.69
N VAL A 13 -1.25 19.28 7.36
CA VAL A 13 -0.48 18.02 7.47
C VAL A 13 0.75 18.28 8.31
N ALA A 14 0.76 17.71 9.50
CA ALA A 14 1.94 17.75 10.37
C ALA A 14 3.05 16.86 9.80
N SER A 15 4.30 17.31 9.90
CA SER A 15 5.44 16.42 9.63
C SER A 15 5.42 15.28 10.64
N PRO A 16 5.55 14.02 10.19
CA PRO A 16 5.57 12.89 11.09
C PRO A 16 6.86 12.89 11.92
N ASP A 17 6.82 12.24 13.08
CA ASP A 17 8.03 11.99 13.86
C ASP A 17 9.01 11.11 13.04
N PRO A 18 10.25 11.59 12.78
CA PRO A 18 11.23 10.82 12.02
C PRO A 18 11.55 9.45 12.62
N ALA A 19 11.52 9.31 13.95
CA ALA A 19 11.76 8.03 14.63
C ALA A 19 10.67 7.00 14.28
N ARG A 20 9.44 7.47 14.01
CA ARG A 20 8.30 6.62 13.67
C ARG A 20 8.30 6.13 12.22
N VAL A 21 8.83 6.95 11.30
CA VAL A 21 8.68 6.73 9.85
C VAL A 21 10.01 6.53 9.12
N GLY A 22 11.15 6.65 9.82
CA GLY A 22 12.50 6.58 9.21
C GLY A 22 12.73 5.28 8.47
N TRP A 23 12.28 4.16 9.04
CA TRP A 23 12.40 2.82 8.46
C TRP A 23 11.79 2.68 7.06
N LEU A 24 10.79 3.50 6.70
CA LEU A 24 10.17 3.48 5.37
C LEU A 24 11.18 3.73 4.23
N ARG A 25 12.29 4.44 4.51
CA ARG A 25 13.30 4.87 3.52
C ARG A 25 14.43 3.87 3.33
N GLU A 26 14.50 2.84 4.16
CA GLU A 26 15.63 1.93 4.26
C GLU A 26 15.46 0.67 3.38
N TRP A 27 14.31 0.52 2.72
CA TRP A 27 13.92 -0.70 2.04
C TRP A 27 13.53 -0.47 0.59
N THR A 28 13.77 -1.49 -0.23
CA THR A 28 13.01 -1.72 -1.47
C THR A 28 11.86 -2.64 -1.15
N TYR A 29 10.64 -2.26 -1.54
CA TYR A 29 9.44 -3.04 -1.29
C TYR A 29 9.06 -3.83 -2.54
N ALA A 30 8.94 -5.15 -2.42
CA ALA A 30 8.41 -6.01 -3.47
C ALA A 30 6.89 -5.77 -3.59
N HIS A 31 6.46 -5.20 -4.72
CA HIS A 31 5.05 -4.94 -5.04
C HIS A 31 4.30 -6.27 -5.13
N ARG A 32 3.32 -6.48 -4.25
CA ARG A 32 2.55 -7.73 -4.11
C ARG A 32 3.42 -8.96 -3.83
N GLY A 33 4.54 -8.77 -3.11
CA GLY A 33 5.56 -9.80 -2.91
C GLY A 33 6.51 -9.97 -4.09
N LEU A 34 7.50 -10.84 -3.98
CA LEU A 34 8.45 -11.18 -5.04
C LEU A 34 7.81 -12.19 -6.01
N HIS A 35 6.84 -11.71 -6.80
CA HIS A 35 6.11 -12.49 -7.78
C HIS A 35 6.84 -12.59 -9.13
N GLY A 36 6.37 -13.45 -10.03
CA GLY A 36 7.03 -13.83 -11.27
C GLY A 36 7.75 -15.17 -11.14
N GLU A 37 8.29 -15.71 -12.22
CA GLU A 37 8.96 -17.03 -12.23
C GLU A 37 8.09 -18.17 -11.65
N GLY A 38 6.79 -18.16 -11.99
CA GLY A 38 5.83 -19.16 -11.51
C GLY A 38 5.17 -18.85 -10.17
N ARG A 39 5.59 -17.78 -9.47
CA ARG A 39 4.95 -17.30 -8.24
C ARG A 39 3.88 -16.25 -8.56
N VAL A 40 2.69 -16.43 -8.04
CA VAL A 40 1.57 -15.50 -8.24
C VAL A 40 1.71 -14.30 -7.31
N GLU A 41 1.31 -13.10 -7.78
CA GLU A 41 1.24 -11.89 -6.95
C GLU A 41 0.32 -12.09 -5.74
N ASN A 42 0.63 -11.46 -4.61
CA ASN A 42 -0.13 -11.57 -3.37
C ASN A 42 -0.32 -13.02 -2.86
N SER A 43 0.56 -13.96 -3.27
CA SER A 43 0.54 -15.35 -2.84
C SER A 43 1.54 -15.62 -1.70
N PRO A 44 1.33 -16.69 -0.91
CA PRO A 44 2.30 -17.12 0.10
C PRO A 44 3.71 -17.34 -0.46
N ALA A 45 3.85 -17.91 -1.67
CA ALA A 45 5.13 -18.13 -2.32
C ALA A 45 5.85 -16.80 -2.63
N ALA A 46 5.13 -15.79 -3.15
CA ALA A 46 5.70 -14.48 -3.43
C ALA A 46 6.16 -13.77 -2.14
N PHE A 47 5.44 -13.94 -1.04
CA PHE A 47 5.81 -13.34 0.24
C PHE A 47 7.00 -14.03 0.89
N ARG A 48 7.05 -15.36 0.88
CA ARG A 48 8.23 -16.11 1.36
C ARG A 48 9.48 -15.73 0.59
N ALA A 49 9.40 -15.67 -0.74
CA ALA A 49 10.52 -15.25 -1.58
C ALA A 49 10.99 -13.81 -1.27
N ALA A 50 10.08 -12.86 -1.06
CA ALA A 50 10.45 -11.49 -0.67
C ALA A 50 11.18 -11.46 0.67
N VAL A 51 10.72 -12.24 1.65
CA VAL A 51 11.38 -12.36 2.97
C VAL A 51 12.77 -12.99 2.85
N GLU A 52 12.94 -14.03 2.04
CA GLU A 52 14.21 -14.72 1.81
C GLU A 52 15.25 -13.80 1.17
N GLU A 53 14.81 -12.95 0.23
CA GLU A 53 15.66 -11.94 -0.43
C GLU A 53 15.87 -10.65 0.40
N GLY A 54 15.30 -10.56 1.60
CA GLY A 54 15.43 -9.39 2.47
C GLY A 54 14.76 -8.14 1.91
N LEU A 55 13.71 -8.29 1.11
CA LEU A 55 12.91 -7.19 0.57
C LEU A 55 11.75 -6.86 1.52
N GLY A 56 11.43 -5.57 1.69
CA GLY A 56 10.15 -5.17 2.23
C GLY A 56 9.02 -5.68 1.34
N ILE A 57 7.82 -5.79 1.88
CA ILE A 57 6.66 -6.32 1.15
C ILE A 57 5.60 -5.24 1.05
N GLU A 58 5.02 -5.09 -0.12
CA GLU A 58 3.74 -4.41 -0.33
C GLU A 58 2.68 -5.46 -0.69
N CYS A 59 1.46 -5.30 -0.13
CA CYS A 59 0.33 -6.17 -0.41
C CYS A 59 -1.00 -5.43 -0.42
N ASP A 60 -1.99 -6.00 -1.12
CA ASP A 60 -3.34 -5.47 -1.24
C ASP A 60 -4.32 -6.20 -0.34
N LEU A 61 -5.19 -5.49 0.38
CA LEU A 61 -6.24 -6.08 1.20
C LEU A 61 -7.64 -5.70 0.73
N GLN A 62 -8.51 -6.71 0.68
CA GLN A 62 -9.95 -6.60 0.52
C GLN A 62 -10.65 -7.28 1.69
N ARG A 63 -11.92 -7.00 1.87
CA ARG A 63 -12.74 -7.65 2.89
C ARG A 63 -13.62 -8.74 2.27
N SER A 64 -13.59 -9.95 2.85
CA SER A 64 -14.53 -11.01 2.51
C SER A 64 -15.97 -10.70 2.97
N LEU A 65 -16.94 -11.53 2.59
CA LEU A 65 -18.33 -11.42 3.02
C LEU A 65 -18.50 -11.48 4.54
N ASP A 66 -17.69 -12.30 5.20
CA ASP A 66 -17.65 -12.52 6.66
C ASP A 66 -16.55 -11.71 7.36
N ASP A 67 -16.11 -10.59 6.71
CA ASP A 67 -15.25 -9.54 7.25
C ASP A 67 -13.78 -9.89 7.50
N TRP A 68 -13.25 -10.92 6.90
CA TRP A 68 -11.82 -11.20 6.98
C TRP A 68 -11.03 -10.31 6.01
N PRO A 69 -9.88 -9.74 6.45
CA PRO A 69 -8.99 -8.99 5.56
C PRO A 69 -8.19 -9.96 4.68
N MET A 70 -8.70 -10.22 3.49
CA MET A 70 -8.10 -11.13 2.51
C MET A 70 -7.07 -10.42 1.64
N VAL A 71 -5.95 -11.09 1.37
CA VAL A 71 -4.85 -10.56 0.56
C VAL A 71 -5.12 -10.83 -0.91
N PHE A 72 -5.48 -9.79 -1.68
CA PHE A 72 -5.78 -9.89 -3.11
C PHE A 72 -5.97 -8.51 -3.75
N HIS A 73 -5.52 -8.32 -4.99
CA HIS A 73 -5.60 -7.02 -5.66
C HIS A 73 -6.95 -6.74 -6.32
N ASP A 74 -7.42 -7.63 -7.19
CA ASP A 74 -8.59 -7.39 -8.05
C ASP A 74 -9.91 -7.56 -7.28
N TRP A 75 -10.96 -6.85 -7.72
CA TRP A 75 -12.29 -6.97 -7.10
C TRP A 75 -13.01 -8.26 -7.46
N ASP A 76 -12.58 -8.94 -8.54
CA ASP A 76 -13.04 -10.26 -8.95
C ASP A 76 -11.85 -11.22 -9.11
N PHE A 77 -12.13 -12.47 -9.37
CA PHE A 77 -11.12 -13.51 -9.47
C PHE A 77 -10.75 -13.87 -10.92
N ALA A 78 -11.21 -13.11 -11.92
CA ALA A 78 -11.11 -13.49 -13.33
C ALA A 78 -9.65 -13.67 -13.78
N ARG A 79 -8.78 -12.72 -13.46
CA ARG A 79 -7.40 -12.69 -13.94
C ARG A 79 -6.52 -13.81 -13.36
N LEU A 80 -6.64 -14.08 -12.06
CA LEU A 80 -5.73 -15.00 -11.36
C LEU A 80 -6.34 -16.39 -11.10
N LEU A 81 -7.67 -16.47 -11.03
CA LEU A 81 -8.38 -17.69 -10.61
C LEU A 81 -9.47 -18.14 -11.60
N GLY A 82 -9.60 -17.44 -12.75
CA GLY A 82 -10.53 -17.82 -13.83
C GLY A 82 -12.02 -17.71 -13.48
N SER A 83 -12.39 -17.04 -12.38
CA SER A 83 -13.80 -16.86 -11.94
C SER A 83 -14.17 -15.37 -11.95
N THR A 84 -15.34 -15.02 -12.44
CA THR A 84 -15.90 -13.66 -12.42
C THR A 84 -16.57 -13.30 -11.09
N ASP A 85 -16.53 -14.19 -10.10
CA ASP A 85 -17.06 -13.91 -8.77
C ASP A 85 -16.30 -12.77 -8.08
N GLN A 86 -17.03 -11.98 -7.28
CA GLN A 86 -16.45 -10.88 -6.52
C GLN A 86 -16.03 -11.35 -5.13
N GLY A 87 -14.82 -10.97 -4.72
CA GLY A 87 -14.24 -11.35 -3.43
C GLY A 87 -15.12 -10.98 -2.24
N GLU A 88 -15.71 -9.79 -2.23
CA GLU A 88 -16.62 -9.33 -1.17
C GLU A 88 -17.91 -10.14 -0.99
N ARG A 89 -18.23 -11.03 -1.94
CA ARG A 89 -19.38 -11.93 -1.90
C ARG A 89 -19.04 -13.35 -1.46
N ARG A 90 -17.78 -13.62 -1.13
CA ARG A 90 -17.29 -14.91 -0.69
C ARG A 90 -16.80 -14.84 0.75
N THR A 91 -17.13 -15.86 1.55
CA THR A 91 -16.59 -16.02 2.90
C THR A 91 -15.10 -16.38 2.85
N ARG A 92 -14.35 -16.18 3.96
CA ARG A 92 -12.97 -16.61 4.09
C ARG A 92 -12.76 -18.06 3.64
N ALA A 93 -13.60 -18.98 4.10
CA ALA A 93 -13.51 -20.39 3.74
C ALA A 93 -13.67 -20.61 2.23
N GLN A 94 -14.55 -19.85 1.57
CA GLN A 94 -14.75 -19.90 0.11
C GLN A 94 -13.55 -19.28 -0.64
N TRP A 95 -12.87 -18.29 -0.09
CA TRP A 95 -11.62 -17.77 -0.64
C TRP A 95 -10.51 -18.81 -0.57
N GLN A 96 -10.34 -19.44 0.58
CA GLN A 96 -9.30 -20.45 0.83
C GLN A 96 -9.52 -21.77 0.06
N ALA A 97 -10.72 -21.99 -0.47
CA ALA A 97 -11.01 -23.11 -1.38
C ALA A 97 -10.63 -22.83 -2.85
N LEU A 98 -10.23 -21.58 -3.18
CA LEU A 98 -9.70 -21.22 -4.49
C LEU A 98 -8.20 -21.53 -4.55
N HIS A 99 -7.70 -21.87 -5.75
CA HIS A 99 -6.28 -22.16 -5.93
C HIS A 99 -5.72 -21.39 -7.11
N TYR A 100 -4.56 -20.78 -6.92
CA TYR A 100 -3.77 -20.20 -7.98
C TYR A 100 -3.17 -21.28 -8.90
N ALA A 101 -2.58 -20.85 -10.02
CA ALA A 101 -1.93 -21.77 -10.95
C ALA A 101 -0.76 -22.55 -10.35
N ASP A 102 -0.12 -22.03 -9.29
CA ASP A 102 0.93 -22.69 -8.53
C ASP A 102 0.42 -23.65 -7.43
N GLY A 103 -0.91 -23.77 -7.29
CA GLY A 103 -1.56 -24.65 -6.32
C GLY A 103 -1.76 -24.04 -4.93
N GLU A 104 -1.24 -22.83 -4.66
CA GLU A 104 -1.49 -22.13 -3.40
C GLU A 104 -2.88 -21.47 -3.38
N ALA A 105 -3.38 -21.16 -2.19
CA ALA A 105 -4.66 -20.49 -2.00
C ALA A 105 -4.46 -19.02 -1.58
N PRO A 106 -5.44 -18.13 -1.87
CA PRO A 106 -5.49 -16.81 -1.27
C PRO A 106 -5.50 -16.89 0.26
N ILE A 107 -4.72 -16.04 0.90
CA ILE A 107 -4.60 -15.97 2.36
C ILE A 107 -5.23 -14.70 2.92
N ASP A 108 -5.46 -14.67 4.21
CA ASP A 108 -5.80 -13.45 4.95
C ASP A 108 -4.57 -12.76 5.53
N LEU A 109 -4.78 -11.59 6.12
CA LEU A 109 -3.70 -10.81 6.72
C LEU A 109 -3.00 -11.57 7.86
N ALA A 110 -3.72 -12.33 8.68
CA ALA A 110 -3.12 -13.07 9.79
C ALA A 110 -2.08 -14.09 9.28
N ALA A 111 -2.42 -14.87 8.26
CA ALA A 111 -1.49 -15.82 7.64
C ALA A 111 -0.28 -15.11 6.97
N LEU A 112 -0.49 -13.92 6.37
CA LEU A 112 0.62 -13.10 5.86
C LEU A 112 1.55 -12.66 7.00
N LEU A 113 1.01 -12.19 8.12
CA LEU A 113 1.81 -11.77 9.28
C LEU A 113 2.65 -12.91 9.86
N GLU A 114 2.13 -14.14 9.86
CA GLU A 114 2.88 -15.35 10.24
C GLU A 114 4.05 -15.63 9.27
N ILE A 115 3.83 -15.49 7.95
CA ILE A 115 4.88 -15.64 6.94
C ILE A 115 5.98 -14.59 7.12
N VAL A 116 5.61 -13.33 7.30
CA VAL A 116 6.58 -12.23 7.46
C VAL A 116 7.29 -12.31 8.81
N ALA A 117 6.58 -12.61 9.89
CA ALA A 117 7.10 -12.80 11.26
C ALA A 117 8.03 -11.64 11.73
N GLY A 118 7.76 -10.41 11.27
CA GLY A 118 8.56 -9.23 11.61
C GLY A 118 9.95 -9.15 10.96
N ARG A 119 10.32 -10.07 10.09
CA ARG A 119 11.65 -10.15 9.46
C ARG A 119 11.92 -9.02 8.47
N VAL A 120 10.90 -8.56 7.77
CA VAL A 120 10.93 -7.44 6.82
C VAL A 120 9.73 -6.52 7.06
N PRO A 121 9.78 -5.23 6.65
CA PRO A 121 8.64 -4.35 6.81
C PRO A 121 7.51 -4.66 5.82
N LEU A 122 6.29 -4.35 6.25
CA LEU A 122 5.07 -4.59 5.49
C LEU A 122 4.31 -3.29 5.20
N LEU A 123 4.01 -3.03 3.92
CA LEU A 123 3.09 -1.99 3.46
C LEU A 123 1.77 -2.65 3.06
N ILE A 124 0.69 -2.25 3.71
CA ILE A 124 -0.63 -2.85 3.55
C ILE A 124 -1.54 -1.86 2.84
N GLU A 125 -1.84 -2.07 1.55
CA GLU A 125 -2.84 -1.28 0.84
C GLU A 125 -4.24 -1.76 1.17
N VAL A 126 -5.02 -0.94 1.86
CA VAL A 126 -6.46 -1.20 2.06
C VAL A 126 -7.21 -0.73 0.82
N LYS A 127 -7.76 -1.67 0.07
CA LYS A 127 -8.58 -1.39 -1.12
C LYS A 127 -9.90 -0.73 -0.73
N SER A 128 -10.32 0.25 -1.51
CA SER A 128 -11.60 0.94 -1.34
C SER A 128 -12.23 1.25 -2.70
N LYS A 129 -13.55 1.43 -2.70
CA LYS A 129 -14.36 1.83 -3.84
C LYS A 129 -15.53 2.70 -3.36
N PRO A 130 -16.27 3.38 -4.27
CA PRO A 130 -17.46 4.14 -3.89
C PRO A 130 -18.43 3.30 -3.06
N ARG A 131 -18.95 3.84 -1.97
CA ARG A 131 -19.86 3.18 -1.01
C ARG A 131 -19.28 2.00 -0.24
N TYR A 132 -17.94 1.79 -0.29
CA TYR A 132 -17.29 0.76 0.52
C TYR A 132 -17.25 1.19 2.00
N ASP A 133 -17.52 0.24 2.90
CA ASP A 133 -17.46 0.48 4.34
C ASP A 133 -15.99 0.44 4.82
N VAL A 134 -15.33 1.60 4.69
CA VAL A 134 -13.93 1.79 5.10
C VAL A 134 -13.76 1.54 6.60
N THR A 135 -14.69 1.99 7.42
CA THR A 135 -14.61 1.85 8.89
C THR A 135 -14.55 0.39 9.29
N ARG A 136 -15.42 -0.44 8.71
CA ARG A 136 -15.48 -1.88 8.98
C ARG A 136 -14.18 -2.57 8.55
N THR A 137 -13.66 -2.24 7.37
CA THR A 137 -12.41 -2.82 6.87
C THR A 137 -11.22 -2.41 7.74
N CYS A 138 -11.08 -1.12 8.06
CA CYS A 138 -9.96 -0.64 8.89
C CYS A 138 -9.96 -1.28 10.28
N ARG A 139 -11.14 -1.46 10.90
CA ARG A 139 -11.26 -2.15 12.19
C ARG A 139 -10.73 -3.58 12.11
N ARG A 140 -11.11 -4.34 11.07
CA ARG A 140 -10.62 -5.72 10.87
C ARG A 140 -9.12 -5.78 10.60
N VAL A 141 -8.55 -4.78 9.96
CA VAL A 141 -7.10 -4.67 9.80
C VAL A 141 -6.41 -4.43 11.14
N VAL A 142 -6.94 -3.54 11.99
CA VAL A 142 -6.40 -3.31 13.35
C VAL A 142 -6.50 -4.57 14.19
N ASP A 143 -7.66 -5.25 14.18
CA ASP A 143 -7.86 -6.50 14.93
C ASP A 143 -6.81 -7.57 14.52
N ALA A 144 -6.52 -7.68 13.22
CA ALA A 144 -5.53 -8.64 12.71
C ALA A 144 -4.07 -8.23 13.03
N LEU A 145 -3.79 -6.94 13.19
CA LEU A 145 -2.46 -6.42 13.56
C LEU A 145 -2.19 -6.45 15.06
N GLU A 146 -3.21 -6.79 15.89
CA GLU A 146 -3.03 -6.84 17.33
C GLU A 146 -1.94 -7.85 17.72
N GLY A 147 -0.95 -7.38 18.49
CA GLY A 147 0.20 -8.19 18.91
C GLY A 147 1.31 -8.35 17.85
N TYR A 148 1.14 -7.85 16.63
CA TYR A 148 2.21 -7.90 15.63
C TYR A 148 3.26 -6.81 15.88
N ALA A 149 4.48 -7.24 16.19
CA ALA A 149 5.59 -6.33 16.53
C ALA A 149 6.47 -5.91 15.35
N GLY A 150 6.28 -6.49 14.15
CA GLY A 150 7.07 -6.15 12.94
C GLY A 150 6.77 -4.75 12.43
N PRO A 151 7.76 -4.08 11.76
CA PRO A 151 7.52 -2.80 11.13
C PRO A 151 6.40 -2.91 10.08
N HIS A 152 5.37 -2.09 10.20
CA HIS A 152 4.26 -2.09 9.25
C HIS A 152 3.65 -0.70 9.08
N ALA A 153 3.06 -0.48 7.91
CA ALA A 153 2.28 0.69 7.61
C ALA A 153 1.03 0.32 6.79
N VAL A 154 -0.04 1.08 6.97
CA VAL A 154 -1.27 0.94 6.19
C VAL A 154 -1.37 2.10 5.22
N MET A 155 -1.75 1.84 3.97
CA MET A 155 -1.95 2.89 2.96
C MET A 155 -3.21 2.64 2.13
N SER A 156 -3.69 3.66 1.43
CA SER A 156 -4.83 3.55 0.53
C SER A 156 -4.90 4.72 -0.44
N PHE A 157 -5.53 4.53 -1.60
CA PHE A 157 -5.99 5.62 -2.47
C PHE A 157 -7.13 6.43 -1.86
N ASP A 158 -7.86 5.84 -0.91
CA ASP A 158 -8.97 6.50 -0.23
C ASP A 158 -8.47 7.27 1.00
N PRO A 159 -8.54 8.61 1.02
CA PRO A 159 -8.08 9.41 2.15
C PRO A 159 -8.82 9.09 3.46
N ARG A 160 -10.04 8.51 3.38
CA ARG A 160 -10.81 8.10 4.56
C ARG A 160 -10.11 7.01 5.36
N VAL A 161 -9.34 6.11 4.71
CA VAL A 161 -8.57 5.06 5.37
C VAL A 161 -7.50 5.68 6.28
N SER A 162 -6.62 6.51 5.71
CA SER A 162 -5.57 7.19 6.48
C SER A 162 -6.16 8.04 7.62
N ARG A 163 -7.25 8.77 7.34
CA ARG A 163 -7.96 9.55 8.36
C ARG A 163 -8.51 8.70 9.49
N TRP A 164 -9.08 7.54 9.16
CA TRP A 164 -9.61 6.60 10.15
C TRP A 164 -8.50 6.10 11.08
N PHE A 165 -7.36 5.64 10.52
CA PHE A 165 -6.20 5.19 11.32
C PHE A 165 -5.66 6.31 12.21
N LYS A 166 -5.60 7.56 11.72
CA LYS A 166 -5.21 8.70 12.57
C LYS A 166 -6.08 8.82 13.82
N GLN A 167 -7.38 8.55 13.71
CA GLN A 167 -8.35 8.74 14.78
C GLN A 167 -8.45 7.56 15.74
N HIS A 168 -8.28 6.32 15.23
CA HIS A 168 -8.61 5.10 15.98
C HIS A 168 -7.39 4.20 16.24
N SER A 169 -6.31 4.35 15.50
CA SER A 169 -5.05 3.62 15.68
C SER A 169 -3.85 4.54 15.39
N PRO A 170 -3.63 5.60 16.19
CA PRO A 170 -2.68 6.67 15.89
C PRO A 170 -1.22 6.18 15.84
N MET A 171 -0.92 5.05 16.48
CA MET A 171 0.42 4.46 16.46
C MET A 171 0.72 3.73 15.14
N THR A 172 -0.28 3.27 14.39
CA THR A 172 -0.09 2.68 13.06
C THR A 172 0.37 3.76 12.09
N VAL A 173 1.50 3.54 11.43
CA VAL A 173 1.99 4.40 10.35
C VAL A 173 1.02 4.29 9.16
N ARG A 174 0.62 5.44 8.61
CA ARG A 174 -0.43 5.51 7.58
C ARG A 174 -0.01 6.34 6.38
N GLY A 175 -0.31 5.84 5.20
CA GLY A 175 0.03 6.47 3.93
C GLY A 175 -1.18 6.87 3.09
N LEU A 176 -0.93 7.79 2.18
CA LEU A 176 -1.86 8.13 1.10
C LEU A 176 -1.24 7.74 -0.23
N VAL A 177 -1.93 6.88 -0.98
CA VAL A 177 -1.53 6.49 -2.33
C VAL A 177 -2.14 7.46 -3.33
N MET A 178 -1.33 7.98 -4.27
CA MET A 178 -1.77 8.95 -5.27
C MET A 178 -1.30 8.60 -6.68
N ARG A 179 -2.16 8.91 -7.67
CA ARG A 179 -1.85 8.84 -9.10
C ARG A 179 -2.51 10.00 -9.86
N GLU A 180 -1.91 10.41 -10.97
CA GLU A 180 -2.40 11.56 -11.75
C GLU A 180 -3.04 11.16 -13.09
N ASP A 181 -2.99 9.89 -13.45
CA ASP A 181 -3.61 9.38 -14.68
C ASP A 181 -5.14 9.24 -14.56
N SER A 182 -5.78 8.86 -15.67
CA SER A 182 -7.23 8.74 -15.78
C SER A 182 -7.88 7.72 -14.84
N LYS A 183 -7.08 6.84 -14.22
CA LYS A 183 -7.58 5.80 -13.29
C LYS A 183 -7.69 6.30 -11.85
N GLY A 184 -7.14 7.50 -11.54
CA GLY A 184 -7.10 8.04 -10.18
C GLY A 184 -8.15 9.13 -9.93
N HIS A 185 -8.27 9.53 -8.67
CA HIS A 185 -9.10 10.65 -8.21
C HIS A 185 -8.28 11.89 -7.84
N THR A 186 -6.95 11.84 -8.00
CA THR A 186 -5.99 12.89 -7.66
C THR A 186 -5.31 13.50 -8.90
N GLN A 187 -6.06 13.63 -10.00
CA GLN A 187 -5.56 14.13 -11.28
C GLN A 187 -5.21 15.62 -11.25
N SER A 188 -6.05 16.45 -10.64
CA SER A 188 -5.81 17.89 -10.54
C SER A 188 -4.95 18.25 -9.33
N GLU A 189 -4.25 19.39 -9.39
CA GLU A 189 -3.49 19.91 -8.25
C GLU A 189 -4.40 20.09 -7.03
N ILE A 190 -5.59 20.66 -7.22
CA ILE A 190 -6.56 20.88 -6.14
C ILE A 190 -6.99 19.56 -5.51
N SER A 191 -7.35 18.55 -6.31
CA SER A 191 -7.78 17.25 -5.77
C SER A 191 -6.68 16.55 -4.97
N ARG A 192 -5.42 16.71 -5.37
CA ARG A 192 -4.27 16.18 -4.62
C ARG A 192 -4.13 16.81 -3.23
N HIS A 193 -4.20 18.14 -3.16
CA HIS A 193 -4.13 18.85 -1.88
C HIS A 193 -5.33 18.54 -0.99
N LEU A 194 -6.55 18.50 -1.53
CA LEU A 194 -7.74 18.10 -0.77
C LEU A 194 -7.62 16.68 -0.22
N ALA A 195 -7.15 15.73 -1.02
CA ALA A 195 -6.92 14.36 -0.57
C ALA A 195 -5.85 14.30 0.54
N LEU A 196 -4.75 15.04 0.40
CA LEU A 196 -3.69 15.16 1.39
C LEU A 196 -4.22 15.72 2.73
N TRP A 197 -5.01 16.79 2.69
CA TRP A 197 -5.59 17.40 3.89
C TRP A 197 -6.64 16.51 4.55
N ALA A 198 -7.44 15.81 3.75
CA ALA A 198 -8.41 14.85 4.27
C ALA A 198 -7.72 13.63 4.93
N ALA A 199 -6.69 13.08 4.31
CA ALA A 199 -5.97 11.89 4.77
C ALA A 199 -5.11 12.17 6.00
N GLN A 200 -4.38 13.29 6.03
CA GLN A 200 -3.35 13.62 7.03
C GLN A 200 -2.37 12.45 7.25
N PRO A 201 -1.67 11.99 6.20
CA PRO A 201 -0.85 10.80 6.23
C PRO A 201 0.50 11.04 6.91
N ASP A 202 1.18 9.97 7.29
CA ASP A 202 2.56 9.96 7.76
C ASP A 202 3.57 9.79 6.59
N PHE A 203 3.11 9.31 5.42
CA PHE A 203 3.91 9.21 4.19
C PHE A 203 3.02 9.24 2.93
N LEU A 204 3.65 9.47 1.78
CA LEU A 204 3.00 9.35 0.47
C LEU A 204 3.54 8.13 -0.28
N ALA A 205 2.66 7.42 -1.01
CA ALA A 205 3.03 6.48 -2.05
C ALA A 205 2.58 7.04 -3.41
N TYR A 206 3.51 7.55 -4.21
CA TYR A 206 3.20 8.33 -5.39
C TYR A 206 3.57 7.61 -6.69
N HIS A 207 2.70 7.71 -7.70
CA HIS A 207 2.89 7.04 -8.99
C HIS A 207 4.17 7.53 -9.69
N VAL A 208 5.09 6.63 -10.01
CA VAL A 208 6.44 6.95 -10.51
C VAL A 208 6.44 7.75 -11.81
N HIS A 209 5.46 7.50 -12.70
CA HIS A 209 5.34 8.24 -13.97
C HIS A 209 4.90 9.70 -13.80
N ALA A 210 4.36 10.06 -12.64
CA ALA A 210 3.98 11.44 -12.30
C ALA A 210 5.12 12.21 -11.60
N LEU A 211 6.29 11.62 -11.43
CA LEU A 211 7.49 12.28 -10.90
C LEU A 211 8.39 12.79 -12.04
N PRO A 212 9.05 13.96 -11.87
CA PRO A 212 9.00 14.86 -10.69
C PRO A 212 7.69 15.65 -10.58
N ASN A 213 7.23 15.88 -9.35
CA ASN A 213 6.04 16.67 -9.06
C ASN A 213 6.32 17.72 -7.98
N ARG A 214 5.84 18.95 -8.16
CA ARG A 214 6.12 20.07 -7.25
C ARG A 214 5.54 19.88 -5.84
N MET A 215 4.33 19.33 -5.73
CA MET A 215 3.70 19.04 -4.45
C MET A 215 4.49 17.96 -3.71
N VAL A 216 4.88 16.88 -4.40
CA VAL A 216 5.68 15.79 -3.83
C VAL A 216 7.04 16.28 -3.35
N THR A 217 7.73 17.10 -4.16
CA THR A 217 9.00 17.71 -3.76
C THR A 217 8.85 18.60 -2.52
N ALA A 218 7.76 19.37 -2.44
CA ALA A 218 7.51 20.22 -1.28
C ALA A 218 7.19 19.39 -0.02
N ALA A 219 6.42 18.31 -0.13
CA ALA A 219 6.09 17.40 0.96
C ALA A 219 7.37 16.69 1.48
N ARG A 220 8.19 16.14 0.57
CA ARG A 220 9.48 15.51 0.90
C ARG A 220 10.43 16.47 1.62
N THR A 221 10.55 17.71 1.11
CA THR A 221 11.34 18.76 1.76
C THR A 221 10.81 19.13 3.15
N ALA A 222 9.51 18.98 3.38
CA ALA A 222 8.88 19.20 4.69
C ALA A 222 9.01 18.01 5.65
N GLY A 223 9.72 16.93 5.25
CA GLY A 223 10.00 15.75 6.07
C GLY A 223 9.00 14.59 5.92
N LEU A 224 7.99 14.71 5.03
CA LEU A 224 7.07 13.62 4.74
C LEU A 224 7.76 12.58 3.84
N PRO A 225 7.94 11.30 4.26
CA PRO A 225 8.51 10.28 3.40
C PRO A 225 7.69 10.09 2.13
N VAL A 226 8.37 9.86 1.01
CA VAL A 226 7.75 9.62 -0.29
C VAL A 226 8.23 8.28 -0.83
N LEU A 227 7.34 7.30 -0.87
CA LEU A 227 7.52 6.06 -1.60
C LEU A 227 6.98 6.23 -3.02
N THR A 228 7.46 5.43 -3.97
CA THR A 228 6.95 5.51 -5.35
C THR A 228 6.69 4.14 -5.95
N TRP A 229 5.64 4.04 -6.77
CA TRP A 229 5.10 2.80 -7.35
C TRP A 229 4.60 3.03 -8.79
N THR A 230 4.50 2.05 -9.69
CA THR A 230 5.19 0.77 -9.56
C THR A 230 6.48 0.89 -10.35
N VAL A 231 7.59 0.62 -9.71
CA VAL A 231 8.92 0.67 -10.34
C VAL A 231 9.20 -0.68 -11.00
N SER A 232 9.04 -0.77 -12.34
CA SER A 232 9.10 -2.02 -13.10
C SER A 232 10.25 -2.10 -14.10
N SER A 233 11.14 -1.10 -14.11
CA SER A 233 12.29 -1.07 -15.01
C SER A 233 13.49 -0.35 -14.38
N PRO A 234 14.72 -0.54 -14.94
CA PRO A 234 15.92 0.20 -14.50
C PRO A 234 15.76 1.73 -14.62
N ASP A 235 15.12 2.23 -15.68
CA ASP A 235 14.88 3.66 -15.89
C ASP A 235 13.94 4.24 -14.82
N LEU A 236 12.88 3.49 -14.46
CA LEU A 236 11.98 3.87 -13.39
C LEU A 236 12.66 3.79 -12.02
N ARG A 237 13.59 2.86 -11.82
CA ARG A 237 14.41 2.78 -10.60
C ARG A 237 15.29 4.02 -10.46
N GLU A 238 15.95 4.46 -11.53
CA GLU A 238 16.73 5.69 -11.50
C GLU A 238 15.85 6.91 -11.20
N ARG A 239 14.66 6.99 -11.81
CA ARG A 239 13.67 8.04 -11.48
C ARG A 239 13.25 8.01 -10.02
N ALA A 240 12.97 6.83 -9.47
CA ALA A 240 12.62 6.65 -8.07
C ALA A 240 13.75 7.15 -7.15
N ARG A 241 15.01 6.78 -7.44
CA ARG A 241 16.19 7.21 -6.68
C ARG A 241 16.34 8.73 -6.64
N GLN A 242 16.00 9.44 -7.72
CA GLN A 242 16.11 10.91 -7.79
C GLN A 242 14.98 11.61 -7.04
N TYR A 243 13.75 11.12 -7.13
CA TYR A 243 12.55 11.89 -6.76
C TYR A 243 11.75 11.31 -5.59
N ALA A 244 12.08 10.11 -5.11
CA ALA A 244 11.43 9.47 -3.97
C ALA A 244 12.44 9.04 -2.91
N ASP A 245 11.96 8.47 -1.80
CA ASP A 245 12.80 7.99 -0.71
C ASP A 245 12.96 6.47 -0.75
N ALA A 246 11.94 5.73 -1.23
CA ALA A 246 11.99 4.30 -1.41
C ALA A 246 11.07 3.82 -2.56
N PRO A 247 11.45 2.78 -3.32
CA PRO A 247 10.64 2.20 -4.37
C PRO A 247 9.74 1.08 -3.85
N ILE A 248 8.53 1.01 -4.41
CA ILE A 248 7.69 -0.19 -4.45
C ILE A 248 7.86 -0.74 -5.87
N ALA A 249 8.51 -1.90 -6.00
CA ALA A 249 9.08 -2.37 -7.27
C ALA A 249 8.68 -3.82 -7.61
N GLU A 250 8.72 -4.13 -8.90
CA GLU A 250 8.49 -5.48 -9.44
C GLU A 250 9.39 -5.78 -10.64
N GLY A 251 9.60 -7.04 -10.95
CA GLY A 251 10.34 -7.50 -12.12
C GLY A 251 11.71 -6.82 -12.25
N ALA A 252 12.03 -6.24 -13.42
CA ALA A 252 13.31 -5.56 -13.68
C ALA A 252 13.49 -4.23 -12.91
N GLY A 253 12.49 -3.79 -12.18
CA GLY A 253 12.58 -2.65 -11.25
C GLY A 253 13.21 -3.00 -9.90
N LEU A 254 13.25 -4.26 -9.52
CA LEU A 254 13.96 -4.74 -8.32
C LEU A 254 15.48 -4.65 -8.44
N PRO A 255 16.22 -4.57 -7.33
CA PRO A 255 17.68 -4.46 -7.36
C PRO A 255 18.37 -5.63 -8.04
#